data_414c71fb31a85aba21a18b8fda4b92e0
#
_entry.id   414c71fb31a85aba21a18b8fda4b92e0
#
_cell.length_a   1.000
_cell.length_b   1.000
_cell.length_c   1.000
_cell.angle_alpha   90.00
_cell.angle_beta   90.00
_cell.angle_gamma   90.00
#
_symmetry.space_group_name_H-M   'P 1'
#
loop_
_entity.id
_entity.type
_entity.pdbx_description
1 polymer ?
#
loop_
_entity_poly.entity_id
_entity_poly.type
_entity_poly.pdbx_seq_one_letter_code
_entity_poly.pdbx_strand_id
1 'polypeptide(L)'
;MPWREVQDVPRRESTHIQSDLERKIDLIDKTVGFAVCGSFCTHHKAMEALEQVKARFTHVVPIVSECTADTDTRFGKAHDLMREMERICDHRVISTVKAAEPIGPQKLLDLLIICPCTGNTLGKLANGVTDTSVTMAAKAHLRNSRPLVIAPSTNDGLAASAVSIGALLPRKYIYFVPFGQDDPERKPTSLVSDFSLVADAAQAALEGKQLQP
;
A
#
# COMPACT_ATOMS: atom_id res chain seq x y z
N MET A 1 -60.48 -35.35 -36.82
CA MET A 1 -59.22 -34.64 -37.00
C MET A 1 -58.69 -34.32 -35.64
N PRO A 2 -57.47 -34.83 -35.25
CA PRO A 2 -56.97 -34.77 -33.90
C PRO A 2 -56.27 -33.42 -33.62
N TRP A 3 -56.38 -33.00 -32.37
CA TRP A 3 -55.75 -31.83 -31.80
C TRP A 3 -54.22 -31.99 -31.76
N ARG A 4 -53.46 -31.00 -32.24
CA ARG A 4 -51.99 -30.96 -32.15
C ARG A 4 -51.58 -30.57 -30.73
N GLU A 5 -50.75 -31.42 -30.16
CA GLU A 5 -50.04 -31.19 -28.89
C GLU A 5 -49.22 -29.91 -28.98
N VAL A 6 -49.37 -29.06 -27.99
CA VAL A 6 -48.51 -27.87 -27.74
C VAL A 6 -47.23 -28.41 -27.10
N GLN A 7 -46.12 -28.33 -27.84
CA GLN A 7 -44.81 -28.72 -27.35
C GLN A 7 -44.37 -27.79 -26.21
N ASP A 8 -43.93 -28.42 -25.15
CA ASP A 8 -43.30 -27.83 -23.95
C ASP A 8 -42.16 -26.85 -24.33
N VAL A 9 -42.29 -25.62 -23.89
CA VAL A 9 -41.21 -24.63 -23.92
C VAL A 9 -40.33 -24.92 -22.72
N PRO A 10 -39.03 -25.21 -22.89
CA PRO A 10 -38.16 -25.46 -21.76
C PRO A 10 -38.01 -24.19 -20.91
N ARG A 11 -38.34 -24.29 -19.63
CA ARG A 11 -38.04 -23.28 -18.61
C ARG A 11 -36.53 -23.08 -18.59
N ARG A 12 -36.06 -21.92 -19.03
CA ARG A 12 -34.67 -21.48 -18.79
C ARG A 12 -34.46 -21.39 -17.29
N GLU A 13 -33.60 -22.24 -16.80
CA GLU A 13 -33.18 -22.31 -15.42
C GLU A 13 -32.55 -20.97 -14.99
N SER A 14 -33.10 -20.43 -13.91
CA SER A 14 -32.61 -19.24 -13.19
C SER A 14 -31.40 -19.56 -12.30
N THR A 15 -30.40 -20.30 -12.83
CA THR A 15 -29.23 -20.75 -12.06
C THR A 15 -27.99 -19.91 -12.26
N HIS A 16 -28.03 -18.82 -13.06
CA HIS A 16 -26.85 -17.99 -13.30
C HIS A 16 -26.79 -16.65 -12.50
N ILE A 17 -27.84 -16.30 -11.77
CA ILE A 17 -27.85 -15.04 -11.01
C ILE A 17 -27.39 -15.23 -9.56
N GLN A 18 -27.37 -16.47 -9.05
CA GLN A 18 -26.95 -16.79 -7.68
C GLN A 18 -25.46 -17.04 -7.51
N SER A 19 -24.70 -17.28 -8.60
CA SER A 19 -23.26 -17.54 -8.56
C SER A 19 -22.39 -16.28 -8.49
N ASP A 20 -22.92 -15.09 -8.76
CA ASP A 20 -22.16 -13.83 -8.71
C ASP A 20 -22.21 -13.12 -7.36
N LEU A 21 -23.09 -13.55 -6.44
CA LEU A 21 -23.17 -12.98 -5.08
C LEU A 21 -22.33 -13.71 -4.04
N GLU A 22 -21.70 -14.82 -4.36
CA GLU A 22 -20.89 -15.64 -3.45
C GLU A 22 -19.44 -15.83 -3.90
N ARG A 23 -18.84 -14.91 -4.62
CA ARG A 23 -17.38 -14.81 -4.57
C ARG A 23 -17.02 -14.20 -3.21
N LYS A 24 -16.99 -15.01 -2.15
CA LYS A 24 -16.15 -14.73 -1.00
C LYS A 24 -14.75 -14.52 -1.58
N ILE A 25 -14.29 -13.27 -1.62
CA ILE A 25 -12.88 -12.98 -1.88
C ILE A 25 -12.17 -13.64 -0.71
N ASP A 26 -11.49 -14.76 -0.95
CA ASP A 26 -10.66 -15.38 0.06
C ASP A 26 -9.54 -14.40 0.39
N LEU A 27 -9.66 -13.76 1.56
CA LEU A 27 -8.67 -12.81 2.06
C LEU A 27 -7.35 -13.56 2.28
N ILE A 28 -6.26 -12.93 1.89
CA ILE A 28 -4.92 -13.44 2.17
C ILE A 28 -4.68 -13.30 3.68
N ASP A 29 -4.51 -14.45 4.38
CA ASP A 29 -4.25 -14.48 5.82
C ASP A 29 -2.81 -14.06 6.11
N LYS A 30 -2.59 -12.76 6.06
CA LYS A 30 -1.32 -12.07 6.32
C LYS A 30 -1.56 -10.75 7.04
N THR A 31 -0.61 -10.38 7.88
CA THR A 31 -0.58 -9.07 8.54
C THR A 31 0.29 -8.11 7.75
N VAL A 32 -0.31 -7.03 7.25
CA VAL A 32 0.34 -6.02 6.42
C VAL A 32 0.45 -4.71 7.18
N GLY A 33 1.65 -4.15 7.29
CA GLY A 33 1.83 -2.77 7.72
C GLY A 33 1.61 -1.82 6.54
N PHE A 34 0.78 -0.79 6.71
CA PHE A 34 0.58 0.24 5.70
C PHE A 34 1.04 1.59 6.26
N ALA A 35 2.16 2.09 5.75
CA ALA A 35 2.83 3.27 6.24
C ALA A 35 2.66 4.47 5.31
N VAL A 36 2.28 5.63 5.87
CA VAL A 36 2.04 6.88 5.13
C VAL A 36 3.06 7.93 5.53
N CYS A 37 3.70 8.55 4.53
CA CYS A 37 4.63 9.66 4.69
C CYS A 37 4.06 10.97 4.17
N GLY A 38 4.78 12.09 4.37
CA GLY A 38 4.33 13.46 4.12
C GLY A 38 4.21 13.91 2.66
N SER A 39 3.86 13.03 1.72
CA SER A 39 3.43 13.44 0.38
C SER A 39 1.93 13.80 0.40
N PHE A 40 1.61 14.91 1.08
CA PHE A 40 0.24 15.29 1.46
C PHE A 40 -0.74 15.37 0.28
N CYS A 41 -0.29 15.84 -0.89
CA CYS A 41 -1.15 15.96 -2.07
C CYS A 41 -1.63 14.61 -2.64
N THR A 42 -0.99 13.50 -2.24
CA THR A 42 -1.34 12.14 -2.69
C THR A 42 -2.03 11.30 -1.62
N HIS A 43 -2.29 11.85 -0.44
CA HIS A 43 -2.91 11.11 0.67
C HIS A 43 -4.27 10.51 0.30
N HIS A 44 -5.12 11.23 -0.46
CA HIS A 44 -6.42 10.70 -0.89
C HIS A 44 -6.27 9.40 -1.72
N LYS A 45 -5.32 9.37 -2.66
CA LYS A 45 -5.01 8.16 -3.44
C LYS A 45 -4.41 7.05 -2.57
N ALA A 46 -3.63 7.42 -1.55
CA ALA A 46 -3.10 6.45 -0.60
C ALA A 46 -4.21 5.82 0.26
N MET A 47 -5.28 6.55 0.58
CA MET A 47 -6.43 5.98 1.29
C MET A 47 -7.21 5.01 0.39
N GLU A 48 -7.40 5.33 -0.89
CA GLU A 48 -7.98 4.39 -1.86
C GLU A 48 -7.14 3.10 -1.98
N ALA A 49 -5.81 3.23 -2.02
CA ALA A 49 -4.91 2.08 -2.02
C ALA A 49 -4.98 1.27 -0.70
N LEU A 50 -5.12 1.95 0.45
CA LEU A 50 -5.32 1.30 1.74
C LEU A 50 -6.61 0.47 1.77
N GLU A 51 -7.71 1.00 1.24
CA GLU A 51 -8.98 0.25 1.12
C GLU A 51 -8.82 -1.00 0.25
N GLN A 52 -8.11 -0.90 -0.89
CA GLN A 52 -7.81 -2.05 -1.75
C GLN A 52 -6.94 -3.10 -1.04
N VAL A 53 -5.94 -2.66 -0.27
CA VAL A 53 -5.11 -3.56 0.56
C VAL A 53 -5.96 -4.22 1.63
N LYS A 54 -6.84 -3.47 2.32
CA LYS A 54 -7.75 -4.02 3.34
C LYS A 54 -8.76 -5.01 2.76
N ALA A 55 -9.21 -4.78 1.52
CA ALA A 55 -10.09 -5.70 0.81
C ALA A 55 -9.39 -7.01 0.38
N ARG A 56 -8.06 -7.06 0.39
CA ARG A 56 -7.26 -8.23 -0.03
C ARG A 56 -6.63 -8.99 1.14
N PHE A 57 -6.29 -8.30 2.23
CA PHE A 57 -5.57 -8.87 3.36
C PHE A 57 -6.40 -8.86 4.65
N THR A 58 -6.27 -9.92 5.46
CA THR A 58 -7.06 -10.07 6.70
C THR A 58 -6.74 -8.98 7.71
N HIS A 59 -5.47 -8.70 7.95
CA HIS A 59 -5.01 -7.76 8.95
C HIS A 59 -4.15 -6.65 8.35
N VAL A 60 -4.53 -5.39 8.61
CA VAL A 60 -3.75 -4.22 8.20
C VAL A 60 -3.46 -3.33 9.41
N VAL A 61 -2.18 -3.03 9.62
CA VAL A 61 -1.69 -2.18 10.71
C VAL A 61 -1.29 -0.82 10.13
N PRO A 62 -1.99 0.27 10.47
CA PRO A 62 -1.68 1.60 9.96
C PRO A 62 -0.48 2.21 10.68
N ILE A 63 0.42 2.84 9.90
CA ILE A 63 1.61 3.52 10.40
C ILE A 63 1.68 4.89 9.73
N VAL A 64 2.02 5.95 10.47
CA VAL A 64 2.26 7.27 9.90
C VAL A 64 3.59 7.83 10.39
N SER A 65 4.27 8.61 9.55
CA SER A 65 5.44 9.37 10.03
C SER A 65 5.01 10.46 11.01
N GLU A 66 5.89 10.87 11.90
CA GLU A 66 5.64 11.94 12.87
C GLU A 66 5.23 13.25 12.15
N CYS A 67 5.89 13.59 11.06
CA CYS A 67 5.51 14.72 10.23
C CYS A 67 4.05 14.62 9.71
N THR A 68 3.63 13.42 9.30
CA THR A 68 2.25 13.18 8.85
C THR A 68 1.26 13.26 10.00
N ALA A 69 1.64 12.78 11.20
CA ALA A 69 0.80 12.79 12.39
C ALA A 69 0.56 14.20 12.95
N ASP A 70 1.55 15.10 12.78
CA ASP A 70 1.57 16.41 13.47
C ASP A 70 1.28 17.60 12.54
N THR A 71 1.14 17.39 11.20
CA THR A 71 1.05 18.51 10.26
C THR A 71 -0.31 18.62 9.59
N ASP A 72 -1.05 19.65 9.91
CA ASP A 72 -2.24 20.05 9.16
C ASP A 72 -1.84 20.78 7.88
N THR A 73 -2.50 20.48 6.78
CA THR A 73 -2.22 21.09 5.47
C THR A 73 -3.51 21.50 4.77
N ARG A 74 -3.37 22.19 3.63
CA ARG A 74 -4.50 22.49 2.75
C ARG A 74 -5.18 21.25 2.16
N PHE A 75 -4.55 20.07 2.24
CA PHE A 75 -5.06 18.81 1.72
C PHE A 75 -5.83 18.00 2.77
N GLY A 76 -5.79 18.40 4.04
CA GLY A 76 -6.50 17.76 5.13
C GLY A 76 -5.78 17.95 6.47
N LYS A 77 -6.48 17.58 7.54
CA LYS A 77 -5.93 17.59 8.89
C LYS A 77 -5.29 16.25 9.22
N ALA A 78 -4.17 16.29 9.93
CA ALA A 78 -3.45 15.09 10.37
C ALA A 78 -4.35 14.13 11.19
N HIS A 79 -5.12 14.70 12.12
CA HIS A 79 -6.03 13.92 12.95
C HIS A 79 -7.12 13.19 12.14
N ASP A 80 -7.68 13.84 11.09
CA ASP A 80 -8.73 13.22 10.27
C ASP A 80 -8.17 12.07 9.44
N LEU A 81 -6.95 12.21 8.89
CA LEU A 81 -6.24 11.14 8.20
C LEU A 81 -6.03 9.93 9.12
N MET A 82 -5.52 10.16 10.33
CA MET A 82 -5.27 9.06 11.28
C MET A 82 -6.57 8.33 11.66
N ARG A 83 -7.63 9.08 11.95
CA ARG A 83 -8.95 8.48 12.27
C ARG A 83 -9.49 7.64 11.12
N GLU A 84 -9.32 8.12 9.89
CA GLU A 84 -9.77 7.38 8.71
C GLU A 84 -8.96 6.10 8.51
N MET A 85 -7.64 6.14 8.70
CA MET A 85 -6.79 4.94 8.68
C MET A 85 -7.20 3.94 9.78
N GLU A 86 -7.48 4.40 10.99
CA GLU A 86 -7.96 3.56 12.09
C GLU A 86 -9.30 2.91 11.77
N ARG A 87 -10.22 3.68 11.16
CA ARG A 87 -11.54 3.16 10.74
C ARG A 87 -11.42 2.07 9.69
N ILE A 88 -10.58 2.27 8.67
CA ILE A 88 -10.37 1.29 7.58
C ILE A 88 -9.69 0.03 8.10
N CYS A 89 -8.66 0.19 8.92
CA CYS A 89 -7.83 -0.92 9.38
C CYS A 89 -8.41 -1.68 10.59
N ASP A 90 -9.36 -1.08 11.31
CA ASP A 90 -9.82 -1.54 12.64
C ASP A 90 -8.64 -1.75 13.61
N HIS A 91 -7.68 -0.82 13.55
CA HIS A 91 -6.45 -0.87 14.33
C HIS A 91 -5.92 0.54 14.62
N ARG A 92 -5.34 0.76 15.80
CA ARG A 92 -4.73 2.05 16.13
C ARG A 92 -3.50 2.35 15.30
N VAL A 93 -3.35 3.62 14.92
CA VAL A 93 -2.19 4.10 14.15
C VAL A 93 -0.91 4.05 14.98
N ILE A 94 0.16 3.52 14.42
CA ILE A 94 1.52 3.63 14.93
C ILE A 94 2.12 4.92 14.39
N SER A 95 2.43 5.89 15.27
CA SER A 95 2.92 7.22 14.88
C SER A 95 4.24 7.63 15.55
N THR A 96 4.89 6.74 16.31
CA THR A 96 6.16 7.04 16.98
C THR A 96 7.21 5.96 16.76
N VAL A 97 8.48 6.35 16.81
CA VAL A 97 9.62 5.41 16.75
C VAL A 97 9.48 4.32 17.80
N LYS A 98 9.11 4.69 19.04
CA LYS A 98 8.93 3.76 20.15
C LYS A 98 7.84 2.72 19.87
N ALA A 99 6.70 3.14 19.30
CA ALA A 99 5.60 2.24 18.99
C ALA A 99 5.91 1.32 17.78
N ALA A 100 6.80 1.72 16.87
CA ALA A 100 7.22 0.93 15.72
C ALA A 100 8.31 -0.12 16.05
N GLU A 101 9.09 0.07 17.12
CA GLU A 101 10.20 -0.81 17.49
C GLU A 101 9.76 -2.28 17.66
N PRO A 102 8.63 -2.62 18.34
CA PRO A 102 8.17 -4.00 18.53
C PRO A 102 7.90 -4.80 17.26
N ILE A 103 7.72 -4.13 16.11
CA ILE A 103 7.48 -4.79 14.79
C ILE A 103 8.56 -5.83 14.50
N GLY A 104 9.82 -5.54 14.85
CA GLY A 104 10.94 -6.45 14.59
C GLY A 104 11.01 -7.66 15.53
N PRO A 105 11.22 -7.47 16.83
CA PRO A 105 11.38 -8.56 17.78
C PRO A 105 10.15 -9.45 17.90
N GLN A 106 8.95 -8.90 17.75
CA GLN A 106 7.71 -9.67 17.80
C GLN A 106 7.25 -10.19 16.43
N LYS A 107 7.96 -9.84 15.35
CA LYS A 107 7.64 -10.26 13.97
C LYS A 107 6.16 -9.97 13.60
N LEU A 108 5.66 -8.79 13.95
CA LEU A 108 4.25 -8.44 13.86
C LEU A 108 3.69 -8.41 12.44
N LEU A 109 4.52 -8.11 11.43
CA LEU A 109 4.08 -7.96 10.05
C LEU A 109 4.66 -9.04 9.16
N ASP A 110 3.91 -9.53 8.20
CA ASP A 110 4.38 -10.38 7.11
C ASP A 110 4.90 -9.56 5.92
N LEU A 111 4.34 -8.38 5.73
CA LEU A 111 4.67 -7.43 4.68
C LEU A 111 4.58 -6.01 5.24
N LEU A 112 5.45 -5.11 4.78
CA LEU A 112 5.33 -3.67 5.02
C LEU A 112 5.20 -2.92 3.69
N ILE A 113 4.23 -2.02 3.60
CA ILE A 113 4.02 -1.11 2.48
C ILE A 113 4.31 0.31 2.95
N ILE A 114 5.04 1.10 2.18
CA ILE A 114 5.19 2.55 2.38
C ILE A 114 4.55 3.25 1.19
N CYS A 115 3.35 3.79 1.37
CA CYS A 115 2.56 4.44 0.34
C CYS A 115 1.78 5.65 0.92
N PRO A 116 2.13 6.88 0.52
CA PRO A 116 3.23 7.29 -0.34
C PRO A 116 4.59 7.26 0.39
N CYS A 117 5.67 7.06 -0.36
CA CYS A 117 7.04 7.18 0.14
C CYS A 117 7.70 8.46 -0.43
N THR A 118 8.00 9.42 0.43
CA THR A 118 8.65 10.69 0.04
C THR A 118 10.14 10.53 -0.27
N GLY A 119 10.73 11.46 -1.01
CA GLY A 119 12.18 11.52 -1.24
C GLY A 119 12.98 11.53 0.06
N ASN A 120 12.51 12.25 1.09
CA ASN A 120 13.12 12.24 2.43
C ASN A 120 13.15 10.82 3.04
N THR A 121 12.04 10.09 2.95
CA THR A 121 11.96 8.70 3.45
C THR A 121 12.83 7.76 2.62
N LEU A 122 12.85 7.90 1.29
CA LEU A 122 13.76 7.14 0.41
C LEU A 122 15.22 7.38 0.79
N GLY A 123 15.61 8.64 1.02
CA GLY A 123 16.95 9.00 1.47
C GLY A 123 17.33 8.36 2.80
N LYS A 124 16.43 8.40 3.78
CA LYS A 124 16.63 7.76 5.09
C LYS A 124 16.77 6.24 4.97
N LEU A 125 15.90 5.58 4.22
CA LEU A 125 15.96 4.14 3.98
C LEU A 125 17.27 3.73 3.30
N ALA A 126 17.69 4.48 2.28
CA ALA A 126 18.93 4.22 1.53
C ALA A 126 20.17 4.31 2.42
N ASN A 127 20.19 5.24 3.39
CA ASN A 127 21.31 5.49 4.30
C ASN A 127 21.16 4.81 5.68
N GLY A 128 20.09 4.03 5.91
CA GLY A 128 19.89 3.33 7.18
C GLY A 128 19.50 4.24 8.36
N VAL A 129 19.00 5.46 8.08
CA VAL A 129 18.52 6.40 9.10
C VAL A 129 17.15 5.96 9.60
N THR A 130 16.99 5.84 10.92
CA THR A 130 15.78 5.27 11.55
C THR A 130 15.22 6.18 12.65
N ASP A 131 14.99 7.44 12.31
CA ASP A 131 14.54 8.50 13.20
C ASP A 131 13.06 8.83 13.09
N THR A 132 12.29 8.01 12.32
CA THR A 132 10.84 8.12 12.23
C THR A 132 10.18 6.77 12.47
N SER A 133 8.90 6.78 12.85
CA SER A 133 8.07 5.58 12.97
C SER A 133 8.14 4.69 11.73
N VAL A 134 8.05 5.29 10.53
CA VAL A 134 8.09 4.57 9.24
C VAL A 134 9.46 3.95 8.99
N THR A 135 10.54 4.69 9.19
CA THR A 135 11.91 4.16 8.98
C THR A 135 12.31 3.15 10.06
N MET A 136 11.81 3.31 11.28
CA MET A 136 11.97 2.30 12.33
C MET A 136 11.19 1.03 11.99
N ALA A 137 9.94 1.15 11.55
CA ALA A 137 9.14 0.01 11.09
C ALA A 137 9.85 -0.75 9.97
N ALA A 138 10.38 -0.02 8.96
CA ALA A 138 11.10 -0.62 7.83
C ALA A 138 12.35 -1.37 8.29
N LYS A 139 13.20 -0.77 9.13
CA LYS A 139 14.39 -1.42 9.69
C LYS A 139 14.02 -2.65 10.51
N ALA A 140 13.06 -2.51 11.42
CA ALA A 140 12.60 -3.58 12.30
C ALA A 140 12.03 -4.76 11.50
N HIS A 141 11.32 -4.47 10.42
CA HIS A 141 10.71 -5.46 9.53
C HIS A 141 11.76 -6.17 8.65
N LEU A 142 12.64 -5.42 7.97
CA LEU A 142 13.66 -5.95 7.06
C LEU A 142 14.68 -6.85 7.78
N ARG A 143 14.99 -6.62 9.08
CA ARG A 143 15.87 -7.52 9.85
C ARG A 143 15.35 -8.95 9.95
N ASN A 144 14.06 -9.18 9.72
CA ASN A 144 13.43 -10.49 9.68
C ASN A 144 13.38 -11.10 8.28
N SER A 145 14.06 -10.49 7.29
CA SER A 145 14.06 -10.94 5.89
C SER A 145 12.67 -10.99 5.28
N ARG A 146 11.80 -10.06 5.66
CA ARG A 146 10.42 -9.94 5.17
C ARG A 146 10.28 -8.80 4.17
N PRO A 147 9.35 -8.92 3.20
CA PRO A 147 9.22 -7.98 2.09
C PRO A 147 8.76 -6.58 2.51
N LEU A 148 9.39 -5.57 1.93
CA LEU A 148 9.02 -4.16 1.99
C LEU A 148 8.65 -3.69 0.59
N VAL A 149 7.44 -3.16 0.43
CA VAL A 149 6.96 -2.53 -0.82
C VAL A 149 7.02 -1.02 -0.66
N ILE A 150 7.62 -0.35 -1.63
CA ILE A 150 7.78 1.11 -1.63
C ILE A 150 7.00 1.68 -2.82
N ALA A 151 6.14 2.68 -2.55
CA ALA A 151 5.43 3.47 -3.53
C ALA A 151 6.00 4.91 -3.54
N PRO A 152 7.03 5.22 -4.36
CA PRO A 152 7.60 6.56 -4.46
C PRO A 152 6.54 7.61 -4.81
N SER A 153 6.63 8.76 -4.15
CA SER A 153 5.89 9.97 -4.48
C SER A 153 6.73 11.18 -4.07
N THR A 154 7.49 11.72 -5.03
CA THR A 154 8.47 12.77 -4.76
C THR A 154 8.68 13.69 -5.96
N ASN A 155 8.87 14.99 -5.73
CA ASN A 155 9.08 15.99 -6.78
C ASN A 155 10.48 15.96 -7.41
N ASP A 156 11.42 15.26 -6.77
CA ASP A 156 12.83 15.19 -7.15
C ASP A 156 13.30 13.76 -7.48
N GLY A 157 12.38 12.90 -7.88
CA GLY A 157 12.65 11.50 -8.18
C GLY A 157 13.67 11.28 -9.32
N LEU A 158 13.70 12.19 -10.31
CA LEU A 158 14.70 12.21 -11.38
C LEU A 158 15.88 13.16 -11.08
N ALA A 159 15.96 13.68 -9.85
CA ALA A 159 17.03 14.57 -9.39
C ALA A 159 17.71 13.97 -8.14
N ALA A 160 17.66 14.66 -6.99
CA ALA A 160 18.37 14.25 -5.79
C ALA A 160 17.92 12.86 -5.25
N SER A 161 16.63 12.54 -5.32
CA SER A 161 16.11 11.24 -4.87
C SER A 161 16.45 10.07 -5.78
N ALA A 162 16.90 10.29 -7.02
CA ALA A 162 17.29 9.23 -7.96
C ALA A 162 18.38 8.31 -7.36
N VAL A 163 19.35 8.88 -6.67
CA VAL A 163 20.43 8.13 -6.02
C VAL A 163 19.86 7.17 -4.95
N SER A 164 18.90 7.64 -4.17
CA SER A 164 18.28 6.83 -3.11
C SER A 164 17.42 5.70 -3.70
N ILE A 165 16.66 5.98 -4.76
CA ILE A 165 15.90 4.96 -5.50
C ILE A 165 16.87 3.92 -6.06
N GLY A 166 17.94 4.34 -6.76
CA GLY A 166 18.96 3.46 -7.33
C GLY A 166 19.67 2.60 -6.28
N ALA A 167 19.90 3.14 -5.08
CA ALA A 167 20.50 2.39 -3.97
C ALA A 167 19.54 1.36 -3.35
N LEU A 168 18.22 1.58 -3.42
CA LEU A 168 17.21 0.69 -2.84
C LEU A 168 16.78 -0.42 -3.80
N LEU A 169 16.72 -0.16 -5.11
CA LEU A 169 16.30 -1.11 -6.14
C LEU A 169 16.99 -2.48 -6.09
N PRO A 170 18.31 -2.60 -5.88
CA PRO A 170 19.00 -3.90 -5.86
C PRO A 170 18.94 -4.60 -4.50
N ARG A 171 18.33 -3.99 -3.47
CA ARG A 171 18.32 -4.57 -2.12
C ARG A 171 17.34 -5.72 -2.01
N LYS A 172 17.76 -6.81 -1.42
CA LYS A 172 16.90 -7.96 -1.11
C LYS A 172 15.72 -7.53 -0.24
N TYR A 173 14.55 -8.11 -0.52
CA TYR A 173 13.30 -7.88 0.19
C TYR A 173 12.71 -6.47 0.02
N ILE A 174 13.27 -5.64 -0.87
CA ILE A 174 12.69 -4.35 -1.23
C ILE A 174 12.11 -4.45 -2.64
N TYR A 175 10.85 -4.08 -2.77
CA TYR A 175 10.06 -4.10 -3.99
C TYR A 175 9.46 -2.73 -4.22
N PHE A 176 9.27 -2.35 -5.47
CA PHE A 176 8.70 -1.07 -5.82
C PHE A 176 7.34 -1.26 -6.49
N VAL A 177 6.37 -0.43 -6.12
CA VAL A 177 5.19 -0.23 -6.94
C VAL A 177 5.62 0.43 -8.24
N PRO A 178 5.14 0.01 -9.43
CA PRO A 178 5.45 0.67 -10.69
C PRO A 178 5.24 2.18 -10.59
N PHE A 179 6.21 2.96 -11.06
CA PHE A 179 6.21 4.42 -10.94
C PHE A 179 6.72 5.09 -12.23
N GLY A 180 6.30 6.32 -12.45
CA GLY A 180 6.69 7.13 -13.60
C GLY A 180 6.52 8.62 -13.32
N GLN A 181 6.68 9.45 -14.35
CA GLN A 181 6.40 10.88 -14.26
C GLN A 181 4.89 11.13 -14.26
N ASP A 182 4.41 11.98 -13.34
CA ASP A 182 2.99 12.40 -13.27
C ASP A 182 2.67 13.60 -14.16
N ASP A 183 3.61 14.54 -14.30
CA ASP A 183 3.45 15.75 -15.10
C ASP A 183 4.84 16.20 -15.62
N PRO A 184 5.32 15.63 -16.75
CA PRO A 184 6.65 15.93 -17.27
C PRO A 184 6.88 17.40 -17.64
N GLU A 185 5.82 18.11 -18.03
CA GLU A 185 5.92 19.52 -18.44
C GLU A 185 6.05 20.47 -17.23
N ARG A 186 5.23 20.26 -16.20
CA ARG A 186 5.16 21.15 -15.03
C ARG A 186 6.07 20.70 -13.89
N LYS A 187 6.37 19.39 -13.82
CA LYS A 187 7.16 18.75 -12.76
C LYS A 187 8.18 17.80 -13.38
N PRO A 188 9.18 18.29 -14.11
CA PRO A 188 10.06 17.49 -14.96
C PRO A 188 10.88 16.46 -14.19
N THR A 189 11.05 16.61 -12.88
CA THR A 189 11.81 15.68 -12.02
C THR A 189 10.95 14.84 -11.09
N SER A 190 9.62 15.02 -11.11
CA SER A 190 8.70 14.30 -10.23
C SER A 190 8.50 12.86 -10.67
N LEU A 191 8.47 11.95 -9.68
CA LEU A 191 8.07 10.56 -9.86
C LEU A 191 6.96 10.21 -8.89
N VAL A 192 5.93 9.54 -9.39
CA VAL A 192 4.80 9.04 -8.59
C VAL A 192 4.46 7.61 -9.00
N SER A 193 4.23 6.76 -8.03
CA SER A 193 3.75 5.40 -8.27
C SER A 193 2.29 5.37 -8.72
N ASP A 194 1.94 4.35 -9.48
CA ASP A 194 0.55 4.00 -9.71
C ASP A 194 -0.02 3.31 -8.45
N PHE A 195 -0.75 4.09 -7.65
CA PHE A 195 -1.28 3.59 -6.37
C PHE A 195 -2.38 2.53 -6.55
N SER A 196 -2.98 2.41 -7.72
CA SER A 196 -3.93 1.33 -8.02
C SER A 196 -3.26 -0.05 -8.04
N LEU A 197 -1.94 -0.10 -8.23
CA LEU A 197 -1.13 -1.32 -8.27
C LEU A 197 -0.54 -1.72 -6.91
N VAL A 198 -0.79 -0.95 -5.84
CA VAL A 198 -0.18 -1.20 -4.51
C VAL A 198 -0.55 -2.58 -3.97
N ALA A 199 -1.82 -2.97 -4.08
CA ALA A 199 -2.28 -4.28 -3.59
C ALA A 199 -1.70 -5.45 -4.40
N ASP A 200 -1.53 -5.28 -5.72
CA ASP A 200 -0.90 -6.28 -6.59
C ASP A 200 0.60 -6.39 -6.33
N ALA A 201 1.28 -5.25 -6.15
CA ALA A 201 2.69 -5.21 -5.77
C ALA A 201 2.93 -5.87 -4.41
N ALA A 202 2.02 -5.68 -3.46
CA ALA A 202 2.05 -6.32 -2.15
C ALA A 202 1.96 -7.85 -2.26
N GLN A 203 1.03 -8.35 -3.06
CA GLN A 203 0.89 -9.78 -3.30
C GLN A 203 2.11 -10.38 -4.01
N ALA A 204 2.62 -9.73 -5.06
CA ALA A 204 3.82 -10.17 -5.76
C ALA A 204 5.05 -10.21 -4.84
N ALA A 205 5.20 -9.22 -3.96
CA ALA A 205 6.30 -9.14 -3.00
C ALA A 205 6.28 -10.30 -1.96
N LEU A 206 5.10 -10.76 -1.54
CA LEU A 206 4.97 -11.95 -0.69
C LEU A 206 5.45 -13.22 -1.39
N GLU A 207 5.38 -13.28 -2.71
CA GLU A 207 5.92 -14.36 -3.56
C GLU A 207 7.40 -14.16 -3.91
N GLY A 208 8.02 -13.08 -3.42
CA GLY A 208 9.42 -12.74 -3.75
C GLY A 208 9.61 -12.16 -5.14
N LYS A 209 8.55 -11.62 -5.75
CA LYS A 209 8.57 -11.10 -7.13
C LYS A 209 8.39 -9.59 -7.14
N GLN A 210 9.14 -8.89 -8.03
CA GLN A 210 8.88 -7.50 -8.38
C GLN A 210 7.70 -7.46 -9.37
N LEU A 211 6.64 -6.68 -9.03
CA LEU A 211 5.57 -6.41 -9.99
C LEU A 211 6.14 -5.59 -11.16
N GLN A 212 5.91 -6.05 -12.36
CA GLN A 212 6.26 -5.34 -13.58
C GLN A 212 4.99 -4.76 -14.20
N PRO A 213 5.05 -3.56 -14.81
CA PRO A 213 3.92 -2.96 -15.51
C PRO A 213 3.50 -3.75 -16.74
#